data_ca620e30bd71cd286fdbc5779c4f2e6b
#
_entry.id   ca620e30bd71cd286fdbc5779c4f2e6b
#
_cell.length_a   1.000
_cell.length_b   1.000
_cell.length_c   1.000
_cell.angle_alpha   90.00
_cell.angle_beta   90.00
_cell.angle_gamma   90.00
#
_symmetry.space_group_name_H-M   'P 1'
#
loop_
_entity.id
_entity.type
_entity.pdbx_description
1 polymer ?
#
loop_
_entity_poly.entity_id
_entity_poly.type
_entity_poly.pdbx_seq_one_letter_code
_entity_poly.pdbx_strand_id
1 'polypeptide(L)'
;KILLIVLSEAMVRYVERVLPSLDVRGVQVMTAQTWLQRTRKRIIPQAPRNYNDDTPSEVLRFKKHPLLINILEGYVAQQATEFSERFENAIQGRPQAERLQRHWRGLSNEPIGRRCRIMGNWLYETEKLPSVTRQQAEGILRKLSKRAFDLVSDWAEILTDSTLLQDGVDRYAPGSFSANE
;
A
#
# COMPACT_ATOMS: atom_id res chain seq x y z
N LYS A 1 22.94 1.54 -4.75
CA LYS A 1 23.11 1.45 -3.28
C LYS A 1 22.76 0.02 -2.88
N ILE A 2 23.65 -0.61 -2.10
CA ILE A 2 23.46 -1.98 -1.60
C ILE A 2 23.05 -1.88 -0.13
N LEU A 3 22.03 -2.65 0.26
CA LEU A 3 21.58 -2.78 1.63
C LEU A 3 21.89 -4.21 2.10
N LEU A 4 22.62 -4.33 3.21
CA LEU A 4 22.88 -5.59 3.88
C LEU A 4 22.14 -5.62 5.21
N ILE A 5 21.25 -6.59 5.36
CA ILE A 5 20.48 -6.79 6.59
C ILE A 5 21.11 -7.93 7.37
N VAL A 6 21.41 -7.67 8.64
CA VAL A 6 22.00 -8.61 9.57
C VAL A 6 21.15 -8.79 10.83
N LEU A 7 21.42 -9.84 11.59
CA LEU A 7 20.55 -10.26 12.70
C LEU A 7 20.69 -9.41 13.96
N SER A 8 21.87 -8.81 14.20
CA SER A 8 22.14 -8.09 15.44
C SER A 8 23.01 -6.85 15.22
N GLU A 9 22.95 -5.93 16.17
CA GLU A 9 23.82 -4.73 16.17
C GLU A 9 25.31 -5.08 16.30
N ALA A 10 25.65 -6.19 16.94
CA ALA A 10 27.02 -6.68 16.97
C ALA A 10 27.52 -7.05 15.56
N MET A 11 26.68 -7.72 14.78
CA MET A 11 26.99 -8.02 13.38
C MET A 11 27.07 -6.77 12.51
N VAL A 12 26.23 -5.76 12.74
CA VAL A 12 26.36 -4.46 12.06
C VAL A 12 27.76 -3.90 12.25
N ARG A 13 28.21 -3.76 13.50
CA ARG A 13 29.54 -3.23 13.84
C ARG A 13 30.68 -4.07 13.27
N TYR A 14 30.56 -5.38 13.28
CA TYR A 14 31.54 -6.29 12.70
C TYR A 14 31.66 -6.09 11.20
N VAL A 15 30.54 -6.14 10.48
CA VAL A 15 30.50 -6.01 9.02
C VAL A 15 30.98 -4.63 8.57
N GLU A 16 30.57 -3.55 9.25
CA GLU A 16 31.03 -2.19 8.96
C GLU A 16 32.55 -2.03 9.08
N ARG A 17 33.22 -2.84 9.93
CA ARG A 17 34.68 -2.86 10.05
C ARG A 17 35.34 -3.71 8.98
N VAL A 18 34.71 -4.80 8.56
CA VAL A 18 35.27 -5.76 7.60
C VAL A 18 35.14 -5.25 6.16
N LEU A 19 34.01 -4.63 5.80
CA LEU A 19 33.77 -4.17 4.42
C LEU A 19 34.90 -3.26 3.87
N PRO A 20 35.39 -2.26 4.62
CA PRO A 20 36.50 -1.43 4.15
C PRO A 20 37.82 -2.20 3.94
N SER A 21 38.10 -3.24 4.75
CA SER A 21 39.29 -4.07 4.59
C SER A 21 39.25 -4.94 3.34
N LEU A 22 38.04 -5.17 2.78
CA LEU A 22 37.79 -5.86 1.52
C LEU A 22 37.62 -4.89 0.34
N ASP A 23 37.94 -3.60 0.54
CA ASP A 23 37.73 -2.50 -0.44
C ASP A 23 36.25 -2.39 -0.94
N VAL A 24 35.29 -2.83 -0.13
CA VAL A 24 33.85 -2.74 -0.43
C VAL A 24 33.30 -1.47 0.19
N ARG A 25 32.82 -0.54 -0.66
CA ARG A 25 32.27 0.76 -0.26
C ARG A 25 30.80 0.92 -0.69
N GLY A 26 30.10 1.86 -0.06
CA GLY A 26 28.72 2.20 -0.44
C GLY A 26 27.66 1.17 -0.04
N VAL A 27 28.01 0.23 0.84
CA VAL A 27 27.06 -0.71 1.45
C VAL A 27 26.51 -0.11 2.74
N GLN A 28 25.20 -0.09 2.84
CA GLN A 28 24.50 0.27 4.08
C GLN A 28 24.21 -1.00 4.87
N VAL A 29 24.69 -1.10 6.10
CA VAL A 29 24.48 -2.26 6.98
C VAL A 29 23.51 -1.87 8.08
N MET A 30 22.54 -2.71 8.37
CA MET A 30 21.62 -2.49 9.49
C MET A 30 20.90 -3.78 9.88
N THR A 31 20.28 -3.79 11.05
CA THR A 31 19.40 -4.89 11.46
C THR A 31 18.04 -4.81 10.74
N ALA A 32 17.34 -5.95 10.67
CA ALA A 32 15.98 -5.99 10.14
C ALA A 32 15.05 -5.04 10.90
N GLN A 33 15.19 -4.98 12.23
CA GLN A 33 14.40 -4.09 13.08
C GLN A 33 14.65 -2.61 12.75
N THR A 34 15.89 -2.21 12.61
CA THR A 34 16.26 -0.82 12.24
C THR A 34 15.73 -0.48 10.85
N TRP A 35 15.83 -1.41 9.90
CA TRP A 35 15.29 -1.22 8.55
C TRP A 35 13.77 -1.07 8.55
N LEU A 36 13.06 -1.93 9.28
CA LEU A 36 11.60 -1.86 9.42
C LEU A 36 11.16 -0.55 10.06
N GLN A 37 11.81 -0.10 11.13
CA GLN A 37 11.50 1.17 11.79
C GLN A 37 11.69 2.37 10.85
N ARG A 38 12.79 2.41 10.09
CA ARG A 38 13.05 3.47 9.11
C ARG A 38 12.02 3.47 7.98
N THR A 39 11.70 2.27 7.48
CA THR A 39 10.73 2.09 6.40
C THR A 39 9.33 2.49 6.86
N ARG A 40 8.91 2.04 8.05
CA ARG A 40 7.64 2.44 8.66
C ARG A 40 7.53 3.96 8.81
N LYS A 41 8.54 4.61 9.39
CA LYS A 41 8.55 6.08 9.58
C LYS A 41 8.41 6.84 8.26
N ARG A 42 8.90 6.27 7.16
CA ARG A 42 8.82 6.85 5.83
C ARG A 42 7.43 6.66 5.20
N ILE A 43 6.82 5.47 5.39
CA ILE A 43 5.55 5.10 4.76
C ILE A 43 4.38 5.59 5.60
N ILE A 44 4.46 5.48 6.93
CA ILE A 44 3.41 5.83 7.89
C ILE A 44 4.02 6.76 8.96
N PRO A 45 4.23 8.06 8.65
CA PRO A 45 4.87 9.00 9.58
C PRO A 45 4.12 9.16 10.91
N GLN A 46 2.79 9.01 10.89
CA GLN A 46 1.88 9.09 12.03
C GLN A 46 1.82 7.82 12.89
N ALA A 47 2.47 6.71 12.46
CA ALA A 47 2.45 5.48 13.24
C ALA A 47 3.04 5.69 14.65
N PRO A 48 2.43 5.10 15.70
CA PRO A 48 2.90 5.24 17.07
C PRO A 48 4.38 4.84 17.19
N ARG A 49 5.13 5.58 18.00
CA ARG A 49 6.55 5.29 18.23
C ARG A 49 6.76 4.17 19.24
N ASN A 50 5.86 4.10 20.21
CA ASN A 50 5.92 3.11 21.28
C ASN A 50 4.88 2.03 21.03
N TYR A 51 5.27 0.79 21.26
CA TYR A 51 4.39 -0.38 21.29
C TYR A 51 4.14 -0.75 22.73
N ASN A 52 2.91 -1.16 23.04
CA ASN A 52 2.61 -1.83 24.26
C ASN A 52 2.71 -3.33 24.01
N ASP A 53 3.51 -4.03 24.82
CA ASP A 53 3.69 -5.48 24.73
C ASP A 53 2.62 -6.26 25.51
N ASP A 54 1.71 -5.54 26.23
CA ASP A 54 0.61 -6.14 27.02
C ASP A 54 -0.57 -6.57 26.14
N THR A 55 -0.30 -7.01 24.91
CA THR A 55 -1.36 -7.49 24.03
C THR A 55 -1.75 -8.92 24.39
N PRO A 56 -3.04 -9.21 24.63
CA PRO A 56 -3.52 -10.56 24.91
C PRO A 56 -3.06 -11.58 23.86
N SER A 57 -2.82 -12.82 24.28
CA SER A 57 -2.30 -13.89 23.41
C SER A 57 -3.20 -14.17 22.22
N GLU A 58 -4.53 -14.10 22.41
CA GLU A 58 -5.57 -14.31 21.41
C GLU A 58 -5.47 -13.23 20.31
N VAL A 59 -5.35 -11.96 20.72
CA VAL A 59 -5.16 -10.83 19.83
C VAL A 59 -3.85 -10.94 19.04
N LEU A 60 -2.76 -11.42 19.69
CA LEU A 60 -1.50 -11.67 19.01
C LEU A 60 -1.61 -12.81 18.00
N ARG A 61 -2.34 -13.88 18.33
CA ARG A 61 -2.61 -15.00 17.43
C ARG A 61 -3.37 -14.51 16.20
N PHE A 62 -4.44 -13.73 16.40
CA PHE A 62 -5.20 -13.14 15.32
C PHE A 62 -4.36 -12.21 14.45
N LYS A 63 -3.60 -11.28 15.06
CA LYS A 63 -2.72 -10.35 14.33
C LYS A 63 -1.63 -11.03 13.50
N LYS A 64 -1.24 -12.24 13.84
CA LYS A 64 -0.25 -13.04 13.09
C LYS A 64 -0.89 -14.00 12.10
N HIS A 65 -2.20 -14.10 12.07
CA HIS A 65 -2.90 -15.04 11.19
C HIS A 65 -2.88 -14.54 9.73
N PRO A 66 -2.60 -15.42 8.76
CA PRO A 66 -2.57 -15.06 7.33
C PRO A 66 -3.90 -14.47 6.81
N LEU A 67 -5.00 -14.79 7.46
CA LEU A 67 -6.33 -14.25 7.22
C LEU A 67 -6.35 -12.71 7.10
N LEU A 68 -5.56 -12.00 7.92
CA LEU A 68 -5.51 -10.53 7.85
C LEU A 68 -5.01 -10.02 6.51
N ILE A 69 -4.12 -10.75 5.84
CA ILE A 69 -3.66 -10.41 4.50
C ILE A 69 -4.86 -10.48 3.53
N ASN A 70 -5.64 -11.54 3.59
CA ASN A 70 -6.81 -11.73 2.72
C ASN A 70 -7.88 -10.65 2.95
N ILE A 71 -8.11 -10.26 4.21
CA ILE A 71 -9.04 -9.17 4.56
C ILE A 71 -8.55 -7.84 3.96
N LEU A 72 -7.27 -7.52 4.14
CA LEU A 72 -6.69 -6.29 3.60
C LEU A 72 -6.67 -6.29 2.06
N GLU A 73 -6.33 -7.41 1.43
CA GLU A 73 -6.36 -7.55 -0.03
C GLU A 73 -7.78 -7.39 -0.58
N GLY A 74 -8.77 -7.98 0.10
CA GLY A 74 -10.20 -7.82 -0.25
C GLY A 74 -10.63 -6.35 -0.19
N TYR A 75 -10.26 -5.65 0.88
CA TYR A 75 -10.54 -4.22 1.02
C TYR A 75 -9.87 -3.38 -0.08
N VAL A 76 -8.58 -3.62 -0.34
CA VAL A 76 -7.84 -2.91 -1.40
C VAL A 76 -8.47 -3.16 -2.78
N ALA A 77 -8.91 -4.38 -3.06
CA ALA A 77 -9.59 -4.73 -4.31
C ALA A 77 -10.93 -4.00 -4.45
N GLN A 78 -11.72 -3.94 -3.38
CA GLN A 78 -12.96 -3.18 -3.35
C GLN A 78 -12.71 -1.69 -3.62
N GLN A 79 -11.76 -1.09 -2.92
CA GLN A 79 -11.40 0.33 -3.13
C GLN A 79 -10.90 0.59 -4.56
N ALA A 80 -10.13 -0.34 -5.15
CA ALA A 80 -9.69 -0.21 -6.54
C ALA A 80 -10.87 -0.22 -7.54
N THR A 81 -11.91 -1.02 -7.26
CA THR A 81 -13.15 -1.04 -8.04
C THR A 81 -13.88 0.29 -7.93
N GLU A 82 -14.13 0.78 -6.71
CA GLU A 82 -14.76 2.08 -6.47
C GLU A 82 -14.00 3.24 -7.15
N PHE A 83 -12.68 3.22 -7.11
CA PHE A 83 -11.86 4.22 -7.78
C PHE A 83 -12.01 4.16 -9.30
N SER A 84 -12.11 2.95 -9.86
CA SER A 84 -12.31 2.78 -11.29
C SER A 84 -13.65 3.33 -11.73
N GLU A 85 -14.71 3.02 -11.01
CA GLU A 85 -16.05 3.53 -11.25
C GLU A 85 -16.09 5.07 -11.16
N ARG A 86 -15.50 5.64 -10.10
CA ARG A 86 -15.42 7.10 -9.92
C ARG A 86 -14.68 7.78 -11.06
N PHE A 87 -13.58 7.20 -11.53
CA PHE A 87 -12.85 7.75 -12.66
C PHE A 87 -13.67 7.67 -13.95
N GLU A 88 -14.25 6.51 -14.26
CA GLU A 88 -15.04 6.28 -15.46
C GLU A 88 -16.28 7.18 -15.50
N ASN A 89 -17.00 7.29 -14.40
CA ASN A 89 -18.17 8.16 -14.28
C ASN A 89 -17.81 9.65 -14.49
N ALA A 90 -16.69 10.08 -13.93
CA ALA A 90 -16.27 11.46 -14.00
C ALA A 90 -15.80 11.91 -15.39
N ILE A 91 -15.33 10.96 -16.23
CA ILE A 91 -14.96 11.25 -17.62
C ILE A 91 -16.08 10.94 -18.63
N GLN A 92 -17.15 10.32 -18.19
CA GLN A 92 -18.29 9.97 -19.06
C GLN A 92 -18.87 11.22 -19.74
N GLY A 93 -19.23 11.10 -21.03
CA GLY A 93 -19.77 12.20 -21.82
C GLY A 93 -18.72 13.26 -22.23
N ARG A 94 -17.44 13.08 -21.89
CA ARG A 94 -16.36 13.98 -22.29
C ARG A 94 -15.80 13.61 -23.66
N PRO A 95 -15.27 14.58 -24.42
CA PRO A 95 -14.56 14.27 -25.65
C PRO A 95 -13.46 13.22 -25.41
N GLN A 96 -13.45 12.17 -26.23
CA GLN A 96 -12.52 11.05 -26.14
C GLN A 96 -12.62 10.21 -24.83
N ALA A 97 -13.75 10.23 -24.11
CA ALA A 97 -13.98 9.45 -22.92
C ALA A 97 -13.68 7.95 -23.13
N GLU A 98 -14.14 7.37 -24.24
CA GLU A 98 -13.90 5.97 -24.58
C GLU A 98 -12.40 5.61 -24.68
N ARG A 99 -11.59 6.53 -25.20
CA ARG A 99 -10.13 6.35 -25.27
C ARG A 99 -9.49 6.35 -23.89
N LEU A 100 -9.92 7.27 -23.01
CA LEU A 100 -9.48 7.34 -21.63
C LEU A 100 -9.89 6.08 -20.86
N GLN A 101 -11.15 5.65 -20.99
CA GLN A 101 -11.66 4.44 -20.34
C GLN A 101 -10.91 3.19 -20.80
N ARG A 102 -10.68 3.03 -22.10
CA ARG A 102 -9.92 1.88 -22.63
C ARG A 102 -8.51 1.82 -22.07
N HIS A 103 -7.81 2.95 -22.03
CA HIS A 103 -6.46 3.00 -21.45
C HIS A 103 -6.49 2.70 -19.97
N TRP A 104 -7.43 3.29 -19.20
CA TRP A 104 -7.61 3.06 -17.79
C TRP A 104 -7.91 1.58 -17.46
N ARG A 105 -8.80 0.95 -18.21
CA ARG A 105 -9.13 -0.47 -18.06
C ARG A 105 -7.95 -1.39 -18.39
N GLY A 106 -7.14 -1.01 -19.36
CA GLY A 106 -5.89 -1.73 -19.68
C GLY A 106 -4.88 -1.76 -18.53
N LEU A 107 -5.03 -0.88 -17.56
CA LEU A 107 -4.18 -0.82 -16.35
C LEU A 107 -4.82 -1.51 -15.12
N SER A 108 -5.85 -2.33 -15.30
CA SER A 108 -6.59 -2.95 -14.19
C SER A 108 -5.73 -3.83 -13.27
N ASN A 109 -4.66 -4.42 -13.77
CA ASN A 109 -3.74 -5.26 -13.01
C ASN A 109 -2.71 -4.46 -12.19
N GLU A 110 -2.65 -3.14 -12.38
CA GLU A 110 -1.73 -2.29 -11.64
C GLU A 110 -2.36 -1.84 -10.32
N PRO A 111 -1.59 -1.80 -9.22
CA PRO A 111 -2.03 -1.17 -7.98
C PRO A 111 -2.53 0.26 -8.23
N ILE A 112 -3.60 0.67 -7.55
CA ILE A 112 -4.32 1.90 -7.88
C ILE A 112 -3.43 3.16 -7.92
N GLY A 113 -2.49 3.29 -6.98
CA GLY A 113 -1.54 4.42 -6.98
C GLY A 113 -0.60 4.41 -8.19
N ARG A 114 -0.15 3.23 -8.63
CA ARG A 114 0.66 3.08 -9.83
C ARG A 114 -0.16 3.32 -11.10
N ARG A 115 -1.39 2.81 -11.12
CA ARG A 115 -2.36 3.02 -12.21
C ARG A 115 -2.63 4.51 -12.42
N CYS A 116 -2.87 5.27 -11.35
CA CYS A 116 -3.03 6.72 -11.41
C CYS A 116 -1.80 7.43 -12.00
N ARG A 117 -0.61 7.01 -11.61
CA ARG A 117 0.66 7.58 -12.11
C ARG A 117 0.88 7.29 -13.59
N ILE A 118 0.69 6.03 -14.01
CA ILE A 118 0.82 5.64 -15.43
C ILE A 118 -0.17 6.41 -16.29
N MET A 119 -1.43 6.46 -15.84
CA MET A 119 -2.48 7.22 -16.52
C MET A 119 -2.15 8.72 -16.63
N GLY A 120 -1.61 9.30 -15.54
CA GLY A 120 -1.19 10.71 -15.53
C GLY A 120 -0.08 10.97 -16.56
N ASN A 121 0.95 10.14 -16.63
CA ASN A 121 2.01 10.26 -17.61
C ASN A 121 1.48 10.13 -19.04
N TRP A 122 0.61 9.15 -19.27
CA TRP A 122 -0.02 8.97 -20.58
C TRP A 122 -0.86 10.18 -21.02
N LEU A 123 -1.57 10.83 -20.09
CA LEU A 123 -2.29 12.08 -20.40
C LEU A 123 -1.35 13.20 -20.86
N TYR A 124 -0.15 13.25 -20.28
CA TYR A 124 0.86 14.26 -20.62
C TYR A 124 1.45 14.02 -22.01
N GLU A 125 1.73 12.76 -22.33
CA GLU A 125 2.34 12.34 -23.62
C GLU A 125 1.35 12.36 -24.78
N THR A 126 0.04 12.39 -24.50
CA THR A 126 -1.00 12.32 -25.53
C THR A 126 -1.37 13.70 -26.05
N GLU A 127 -0.71 14.14 -27.13
CA GLU A 127 -0.91 15.47 -27.74
C GLU A 127 -2.32 15.76 -28.21
N LYS A 128 -3.08 14.74 -28.61
CA LYS A 128 -4.41 14.85 -29.25
C LYS A 128 -5.61 14.94 -28.28
N LEU A 129 -5.38 15.08 -26.97
CA LEU A 129 -6.46 15.26 -26.02
C LEU A 129 -6.83 16.74 -25.91
N PRO A 130 -8.15 17.09 -25.95
CA PRO A 130 -8.60 18.44 -25.66
C PRO A 130 -8.14 18.89 -24.28
N SER A 131 -7.66 20.12 -24.17
CA SER A 131 -7.10 20.65 -22.92
C SER A 131 -8.05 20.54 -21.73
N VAL A 132 -9.34 20.80 -21.95
CA VAL A 132 -10.39 20.70 -20.92
C VAL A 132 -10.53 19.26 -20.40
N THR A 133 -10.56 18.28 -21.31
CA THR A 133 -10.65 16.85 -20.94
C THR A 133 -9.43 16.39 -20.19
N ARG A 134 -8.23 16.81 -20.63
CA ARG A 134 -6.97 16.52 -19.95
C ARG A 134 -6.98 17.07 -18.52
N GLN A 135 -7.28 18.34 -18.35
CA GLN A 135 -7.27 19.04 -17.07
C GLN A 135 -8.25 18.43 -16.06
N GLN A 136 -9.42 17.99 -16.53
CA GLN A 136 -10.41 17.31 -15.71
C GLN A 136 -9.93 15.91 -15.29
N ALA A 137 -9.40 15.11 -16.22
CA ALA A 137 -8.86 13.79 -15.92
C ALA A 137 -7.69 13.87 -14.93
N GLU A 138 -6.77 14.81 -15.11
CA GLU A 138 -5.67 15.07 -14.15
C GLU A 138 -6.18 15.46 -12.77
N GLY A 139 -7.20 16.32 -12.69
CA GLY A 139 -7.81 16.73 -11.42
C GLY A 139 -8.41 15.55 -10.66
N ILE A 140 -9.05 14.62 -11.37
CA ILE A 140 -9.62 13.39 -10.78
C ILE A 140 -8.50 12.47 -10.33
N LEU A 141 -7.53 12.19 -11.22
CA LEU A 141 -6.40 11.31 -10.90
C LEU A 141 -5.62 11.79 -9.69
N ARG A 142 -5.44 13.11 -9.54
CA ARG A 142 -4.77 13.67 -8.36
C ARG A 142 -5.54 13.40 -7.06
N LYS A 143 -6.90 13.51 -7.09
CA LYS A 143 -7.75 13.17 -5.94
C LYS A 143 -7.68 11.68 -5.60
N LEU A 144 -7.78 10.83 -6.63
CA LEU A 144 -7.69 9.37 -6.46
C LEU A 144 -6.31 8.94 -5.99
N SER A 145 -5.25 9.52 -6.54
CA SER A 145 -3.87 9.25 -6.11
C SER A 145 -3.65 9.62 -4.64
N LYS A 146 -4.17 10.77 -4.21
CA LYS A 146 -4.10 11.16 -2.79
C LYS A 146 -4.82 10.12 -1.93
N ARG A 147 -6.06 9.76 -2.27
CA ARG A 147 -6.83 8.76 -1.53
C ARG A 147 -6.16 7.39 -1.53
N ALA A 148 -5.52 6.97 -2.63
CA ALA A 148 -4.77 5.71 -2.70
C ALA A 148 -3.58 5.65 -1.72
N PHE A 149 -2.98 6.80 -1.38
CA PHE A 149 -1.97 6.87 -0.31
C PHE A 149 -2.60 6.81 1.09
N ASP A 150 -3.79 7.39 1.25
CA ASP A 150 -4.50 7.36 2.52
C ASP A 150 -4.98 5.94 2.87
N LEU A 151 -5.18 5.04 1.89
CA LEU A 151 -5.53 3.63 2.12
C LEU A 151 -4.56 2.91 3.07
N VAL A 152 -3.29 3.29 3.07
CA VAL A 152 -2.31 2.74 4.00
C VAL A 152 -2.61 3.18 5.45
N SER A 153 -3.23 4.33 5.65
CA SER A 153 -3.66 4.83 6.96
C SER A 153 -4.98 4.18 7.40
N ASP A 154 -5.86 3.86 6.46
CA ASP A 154 -7.16 3.25 6.72
C ASP A 154 -7.05 1.82 7.28
N TRP A 155 -5.94 1.13 7.05
CA TRP A 155 -5.77 -0.22 7.57
C TRP A 155 -5.86 -0.30 9.11
N ALA A 156 -5.48 0.76 9.82
CA ALA A 156 -5.63 0.81 11.26
C ALA A 156 -7.11 0.86 11.66
N GLU A 157 -7.95 1.58 10.91
CA GLU A 157 -9.40 1.62 11.12
C GLU A 157 -10.02 0.27 10.76
N ILE A 158 -9.60 -0.34 9.64
CA ILE A 158 -10.07 -1.66 9.20
C ILE A 158 -9.79 -2.73 10.26
N LEU A 159 -8.59 -2.71 10.85
CA LEU A 159 -8.22 -3.67 11.89
C LEU A 159 -8.89 -3.42 13.25
N THR A 160 -9.67 -2.36 13.37
CA THR A 160 -10.52 -2.07 14.54
C THR A 160 -12.02 -2.18 14.23
N ASP A 161 -12.40 -2.38 12.96
CA ASP A 161 -13.78 -2.62 12.55
C ASP A 161 -14.15 -4.08 12.80
N SER A 162 -14.88 -4.32 13.90
CA SER A 162 -15.29 -5.65 14.31
C SER A 162 -16.19 -6.36 13.28
N THR A 163 -17.03 -5.61 12.57
CA THR A 163 -17.93 -6.17 11.55
C THR A 163 -17.12 -6.68 10.36
N LEU A 164 -16.22 -5.86 9.86
CA LEU A 164 -15.39 -6.21 8.72
C LEU A 164 -14.44 -7.38 9.06
N LEU A 165 -13.90 -7.41 10.29
CA LEU A 165 -13.07 -8.50 10.75
C LEU A 165 -13.88 -9.80 10.90
N GLN A 166 -15.11 -9.75 11.44
CA GLN A 166 -15.98 -10.92 11.57
C GLN A 166 -16.36 -11.47 10.19
N ASP A 167 -16.80 -10.62 9.27
CA ASP A 167 -17.10 -11.01 7.88
C ASP A 167 -15.89 -11.65 7.19
N GLY A 168 -14.71 -11.15 7.48
CA GLY A 168 -13.47 -11.69 6.98
C GLY A 168 -13.13 -13.06 7.57
N VAL A 169 -13.32 -13.26 8.87
CA VAL A 169 -13.16 -14.56 9.54
C VAL A 169 -14.12 -15.57 8.93
N ASP A 170 -15.40 -15.24 8.82
CA ASP A 170 -16.43 -16.14 8.30
C ASP A 170 -16.16 -16.53 6.84
N ARG A 171 -15.61 -15.63 6.06
CA ARG A 171 -15.27 -15.86 4.64
C ARG A 171 -14.00 -16.65 4.42
N TYR A 172 -12.92 -16.33 5.13
CA TYR A 172 -11.57 -16.83 4.83
C TYR A 172 -11.06 -17.90 5.81
N ALA A 173 -11.65 -18.00 6.99
CA ALA A 173 -11.23 -18.93 8.03
C ALA A 173 -12.41 -19.37 8.92
N PRO A 174 -13.50 -19.93 8.32
CA PRO A 174 -14.69 -20.30 9.07
C PRO A 174 -14.35 -21.32 10.17
N GLY A 175 -14.80 -21.04 11.41
CA GLY A 175 -14.56 -21.91 12.57
C GLY A 175 -13.14 -21.86 13.16
N SER A 176 -12.27 -20.99 12.68
CA SER A 176 -10.88 -20.87 13.19
C SER A 176 -10.80 -20.06 14.48
N PHE A 177 -11.78 -19.24 14.76
CA PHE A 177 -11.89 -18.41 15.96
C PHE A 177 -13.25 -18.63 16.60
N SER A 178 -13.30 -18.69 17.94
CA SER A 178 -14.56 -18.75 18.66
C SER A 178 -15.18 -17.35 18.78
N ALA A 179 -16.50 -17.30 18.99
CA ALA A 179 -17.24 -16.04 19.13
C ALA A 179 -16.74 -15.14 20.28
N ASN A 180 -15.88 -15.67 21.16
CA ASN A 180 -15.28 -14.96 22.30
C ASN A 180 -13.80 -14.60 22.08
N GLU A 181 -13.22 -14.93 20.95
CA GLU A 181 -11.85 -14.58 20.51
C GLU A 181 -11.86 -13.47 19.48
#